data_e782cdf97272f642855a1056ceba555a
#
_entry.id   e782cdf97272f642855a1056ceba555a
#
_cell.length_a   1.000
_cell.length_b   1.000
_cell.length_c   1.000
_cell.angle_alpha   90.00
_cell.angle_beta   90.00
_cell.angle_gamma   90.00
#
_symmetry.space_group_name_H-M   'P 1'
#
loop_
_entity.id
_entity.type
_entity.pdbx_description
1 polymer ?
#
loop_
_entity_poly.entity_id
_entity_poly.type
_entity_poly.pdbx_seq_one_letter_code
_entity_poly.pdbx_strand_id
1 'polypeptide(L)'
;MRRHRNVKIVATLGPASDDYETIKALHLAGADVFRLNMSHGSHDDIAQRHNTIRKIEEELNSPIGILADLQGPKLRVGEFKNKSETLVEGQEFCLDLKTDLGTSKRVSLPHPEIFAALTIGSILLVNDGKIKLEVTAFSKDSADCIVRAGGIISDRKGVNVPDVILPLAALSQKDRTDLEFACGLGIDWLALSFVQRPEDVMEARELAKGRAAILSKIEKPAALAKFDDILKSSDGIMVARGDLGVELPVQNVPPVQKRLVRACRAAAKPVIVATQMLESMIESPMPTRAEVSDVATAIYEGADAIMLSAESAAGLYPVDAVQTMDNVAIEVESDPTYREIIEASRNARRNSVADGIVSAAREIAETTDIKAISCYTQSGTTALLIAREKPCVPIVAMTSEIETARRLSLTWGTNTVMSGAKQRFKEAVVSAVRGALSEGYASENDQIVITAGVPFNIPGTTNILRVAPCNERMIYSMDPE
;
A
#
# COMPACT_ATOMS: atom_id res chain seq x y z
N MET A 1 13.77 -9.49 -12.67
CA MET A 1 14.33 -8.18 -13.13
C MET A 1 14.83 -7.38 -11.93
N ARG A 2 16.12 -6.98 -11.90
CA ARG A 2 16.72 -6.26 -10.77
C ARG A 2 16.30 -4.79 -10.78
N ARG A 3 15.76 -4.28 -9.67
CA ARG A 3 15.56 -2.85 -9.41
C ARG A 3 16.82 -2.24 -8.80
N HIS A 4 17.11 -0.97 -9.13
CA HIS A 4 18.23 -0.22 -8.55
C HIS A 4 17.86 0.55 -7.29
N ARG A 5 16.59 0.50 -6.89
CA ARG A 5 16.00 1.05 -5.67
C ARG A 5 15.41 -0.04 -4.78
N ASN A 6 15.19 0.30 -3.53
CA ASN A 6 14.59 -0.60 -2.53
C ASN A 6 13.11 -0.31 -2.28
N VAL A 7 12.69 0.98 -2.21
CA VAL A 7 11.27 1.35 -2.09
C VAL A 7 10.50 0.83 -3.29
N LYS A 8 9.28 0.32 -3.10
CA LYS A 8 8.46 -0.25 -4.16
C LYS A 8 7.53 0.78 -4.79
N ILE A 9 7.12 0.55 -6.03
CA ILE A 9 6.16 1.40 -6.74
C ILE A 9 4.89 0.62 -7.00
N VAL A 10 3.76 1.20 -6.56
CA VAL A 10 2.42 0.71 -6.86
C VAL A 10 1.83 1.60 -7.95
N ALA A 11 1.49 1.03 -9.10
CA ALA A 11 0.83 1.74 -10.19
C ALA A 11 -0.63 1.32 -10.31
N THR A 12 -1.55 2.29 -10.33
CA THR A 12 -2.97 2.01 -10.55
C THR A 12 -3.25 1.83 -12.03
N LEU A 13 -3.95 0.76 -12.40
CA LEU A 13 -4.43 0.55 -13.76
C LEU A 13 -5.81 1.17 -13.97
N GLY A 14 -6.01 1.70 -15.16
CA GLY A 14 -7.25 2.33 -15.57
C GLY A 14 -7.29 2.55 -17.09
N PRO A 15 -8.16 3.43 -17.60
CA PRO A 15 -8.35 3.60 -19.04
C PRO A 15 -7.09 3.96 -19.84
N ALA A 16 -6.11 4.62 -19.20
CA ALA A 16 -4.84 4.98 -19.86
C ALA A 16 -3.78 3.85 -19.79
N SER A 17 -4.10 2.74 -19.13
CA SER A 17 -3.14 1.66 -18.86
C SER A 17 -3.85 0.31 -18.75
N ASP A 18 -4.69 -0.04 -19.72
CA ASP A 18 -5.47 -1.29 -19.75
C ASP A 18 -5.02 -2.30 -20.81
N ASP A 19 -4.15 -1.88 -21.75
CA ASP A 19 -3.60 -2.74 -22.75
C ASP A 19 -2.27 -3.42 -22.31
N TYR A 20 -1.92 -4.51 -23.02
CA TYR A 20 -0.75 -5.32 -22.68
C TYR A 20 0.59 -4.55 -22.77
N GLU A 21 0.77 -3.75 -23.81
CA GLU A 21 2.04 -3.04 -24.05
C GLU A 21 2.27 -1.96 -22.99
N THR A 22 1.20 -1.23 -22.63
CA THR A 22 1.28 -0.21 -21.59
C THR A 22 1.52 -0.82 -20.20
N ILE A 23 0.82 -1.90 -19.82
CA ILE A 23 1.05 -2.57 -18.53
C ILE A 23 2.48 -3.11 -18.45
N LYS A 24 2.99 -3.72 -19.54
CA LYS A 24 4.37 -4.19 -19.62
C LYS A 24 5.37 -3.03 -19.52
N ALA A 25 5.12 -1.93 -20.22
CA ALA A 25 5.97 -0.74 -20.15
C ALA A 25 6.00 -0.13 -18.74
N LEU A 26 4.86 -0.06 -18.04
CA LEU A 26 4.79 0.38 -16.64
C LEU A 26 5.63 -0.52 -15.72
N HIS A 27 5.56 -1.85 -15.89
CA HIS A 27 6.40 -2.76 -15.12
C HIS A 27 7.88 -2.56 -15.41
N LEU A 28 8.25 -2.44 -16.68
CA LEU A 28 9.65 -2.20 -17.09
C LEU A 28 10.16 -0.86 -16.57
N ALA A 29 9.33 0.19 -16.58
CA ALA A 29 9.65 1.52 -16.05
C ALA A 29 9.82 1.56 -14.53
N GLY A 30 9.32 0.56 -13.80
CA GLY A 30 9.52 0.51 -12.36
C GLY A 30 8.35 -0.01 -11.50
N ALA A 31 7.15 -0.20 -12.03
CA ALA A 31 6.04 -0.70 -11.23
C ALA A 31 6.31 -2.12 -10.71
N ASP A 32 6.19 -2.33 -9.40
CA ASP A 32 6.36 -3.63 -8.74
C ASP A 32 5.01 -4.28 -8.43
N VAL A 33 3.99 -3.47 -8.16
CA VAL A 33 2.63 -3.90 -7.81
C VAL A 33 1.64 -3.10 -8.65
N PHE A 34 0.62 -3.78 -9.17
CA PHE A 34 -0.50 -3.11 -9.84
C PHE A 34 -1.72 -3.06 -8.94
N ARG A 35 -2.29 -1.86 -8.81
CA ARG A 35 -3.55 -1.64 -8.09
C ARG A 35 -4.72 -1.68 -9.07
N LEU A 36 -5.71 -2.54 -8.77
CA LEU A 36 -7.00 -2.65 -9.45
C LEU A 36 -8.06 -1.97 -8.58
N ASN A 37 -8.59 -0.83 -9.03
CA ASN A 37 -9.58 -0.06 -8.28
C ASN A 37 -10.99 -0.62 -8.54
N MET A 38 -11.59 -1.31 -7.55
CA MET A 38 -12.91 -1.92 -7.64
C MET A 38 -14.06 -0.89 -7.66
N SER A 39 -13.75 0.41 -7.47
CA SER A 39 -14.76 1.48 -7.60
C SER A 39 -15.10 1.79 -9.06
N HIS A 40 -14.28 1.39 -10.01
CA HIS A 40 -14.39 1.73 -11.43
C HIS A 40 -14.18 0.49 -12.29
N GLY A 41 -14.91 0.42 -13.40
CA GLY A 41 -14.86 -0.72 -14.32
C GLY A 41 -15.78 -1.88 -13.88
N SER A 42 -15.98 -2.80 -14.77
CA SER A 42 -16.71 -4.04 -14.54
C SER A 42 -15.80 -5.14 -13.99
N HIS A 43 -16.36 -6.23 -13.49
CA HIS A 43 -15.59 -7.42 -13.12
C HIS A 43 -14.82 -8.00 -14.32
N ASP A 44 -15.37 -7.88 -15.55
CA ASP A 44 -14.70 -8.35 -16.76
C ASP A 44 -13.45 -7.51 -17.07
N ASP A 45 -13.51 -6.18 -16.92
CA ASP A 45 -12.34 -5.30 -17.10
C ASP A 45 -11.24 -5.63 -16.08
N ILE A 46 -11.63 -5.89 -14.83
CA ILE A 46 -10.71 -6.28 -13.75
C ILE A 46 -10.06 -7.63 -14.07
N ALA A 47 -10.84 -8.62 -14.51
CA ALA A 47 -10.34 -9.94 -14.91
C ALA A 47 -9.38 -9.84 -16.10
N GLN A 48 -9.67 -9.01 -17.09
CA GLN A 48 -8.80 -8.80 -18.24
C GLN A 48 -7.45 -8.22 -17.81
N ARG A 49 -7.43 -7.17 -16.99
CA ARG A 49 -6.18 -6.57 -16.45
C ARG A 49 -5.40 -7.58 -15.61
N HIS A 50 -6.08 -8.32 -14.73
CA HIS A 50 -5.46 -9.39 -13.95
C HIS A 50 -4.74 -10.40 -14.85
N ASN A 51 -5.44 -10.94 -15.86
CA ASN A 51 -4.88 -11.95 -16.77
C ASN A 51 -3.70 -11.38 -17.58
N THR A 52 -3.77 -10.12 -17.97
CA THR A 52 -2.67 -9.41 -18.66
C THR A 52 -1.45 -9.32 -17.77
N ILE A 53 -1.60 -8.95 -16.49
CA ILE A 53 -0.49 -8.88 -15.52
C ILE A 53 0.14 -10.27 -15.35
N ARG A 54 -0.67 -11.33 -15.19
CA ARG A 54 -0.17 -12.69 -15.01
C ARG A 54 0.59 -13.20 -16.24
N LYS A 55 0.14 -12.84 -17.45
CA LYS A 55 0.87 -13.14 -18.69
C LYS A 55 2.23 -12.44 -18.75
N ILE A 56 2.30 -11.18 -18.33
CA ILE A 56 3.57 -10.43 -18.27
C ILE A 56 4.50 -11.02 -17.21
N GLU A 57 3.96 -11.39 -16.05
CA GLU A 57 4.70 -12.07 -14.97
C GLU A 57 5.37 -13.36 -15.47
N GLU A 58 4.61 -14.19 -16.20
CA GLU A 58 5.12 -15.43 -16.78
C GLU A 58 6.21 -15.17 -17.83
N GLU A 59 5.97 -14.22 -18.76
CA GLU A 59 6.93 -13.86 -19.80
C GLU A 59 8.25 -13.35 -19.24
N LEU A 60 8.19 -12.50 -18.22
CA LEU A 60 9.36 -11.87 -17.62
C LEU A 60 9.98 -12.71 -16.50
N ASN A 61 9.35 -13.83 -16.13
CA ASN A 61 9.74 -14.68 -14.99
C ASN A 61 10.01 -13.84 -13.71
N SER A 62 9.14 -12.88 -13.44
CA SER A 62 9.30 -11.90 -12.35
C SER A 62 7.98 -11.75 -11.60
N PRO A 63 7.89 -12.17 -10.33
CA PRO A 63 6.64 -12.06 -9.56
C PRO A 63 6.14 -10.62 -9.49
N ILE A 64 4.86 -10.41 -9.85
CA ILE A 64 4.19 -9.10 -9.86
C ILE A 64 3.01 -9.15 -8.89
N GLY A 65 3.00 -8.25 -7.90
CA GLY A 65 1.90 -8.16 -6.94
C GLY A 65 0.65 -7.51 -7.56
N ILE A 66 -0.52 -8.00 -7.20
CA ILE A 66 -1.80 -7.39 -7.55
C ILE A 66 -2.56 -7.03 -6.28
N LEU A 67 -2.95 -5.76 -6.19
CA LEU A 67 -3.71 -5.20 -5.08
C LEU A 67 -5.10 -4.81 -5.58
N ALA A 68 -6.16 -5.49 -5.12
CA ALA A 68 -7.54 -5.08 -5.34
C ALA A 68 -7.97 -4.09 -4.24
N ASP A 69 -8.39 -2.89 -4.63
CA ASP A 69 -8.78 -1.82 -3.71
C ASP A 69 -10.30 -1.68 -3.70
N LEU A 70 -10.92 -2.09 -2.58
CA LEU A 70 -12.37 -2.06 -2.39
C LEU A 70 -12.87 -0.62 -2.20
N GLN A 71 -14.07 -0.35 -2.68
CA GLN A 71 -14.67 0.99 -2.66
C GLN A 71 -14.94 1.50 -1.24
N GLY A 72 -15.41 0.62 -0.36
CA GLY A 72 -15.92 0.99 0.94
C GLY A 72 -17.27 1.72 0.90
N PRO A 73 -17.82 2.10 2.05
CA PRO A 73 -19.09 2.81 2.17
C PRO A 73 -18.92 4.28 1.81
N LYS A 74 -18.71 4.60 0.52
CA LYS A 74 -18.54 5.98 0.07
C LYS A 74 -19.89 6.72 0.11
N LEU A 75 -20.00 7.68 1.00
CA LEU A 75 -21.18 8.53 1.15
C LEU A 75 -21.23 9.56 0.02
N ARG A 76 -22.41 9.76 -0.59
CA ARG A 76 -22.57 10.68 -1.73
C ARG A 76 -23.92 11.39 -1.64
N VAL A 77 -23.94 12.66 -2.02
CA VAL A 77 -25.21 13.37 -2.31
C VAL A 77 -25.88 12.79 -3.55
N GLY A 78 -27.16 13.02 -3.67
CA GLY A 78 -27.96 12.66 -4.84
C GLY A 78 -27.66 13.54 -6.06
N GLU A 79 -28.61 13.55 -7.01
CA GLU A 79 -28.50 14.30 -8.26
C GLU A 79 -29.24 15.63 -8.16
N PHE A 80 -28.79 16.65 -8.92
CA PHE A 80 -29.38 17.98 -9.00
C PHE A 80 -30.19 18.16 -10.27
N LYS A 81 -31.25 19.00 -10.19
CA LYS A 81 -32.10 19.33 -11.34
C LYS A 81 -31.28 19.94 -12.50
N ASN A 82 -30.28 20.74 -12.19
CA ASN A 82 -29.41 21.43 -13.15
C ASN A 82 -28.02 20.79 -13.22
N LYS A 83 -27.84 19.52 -12.75
CA LYS A 83 -26.57 18.80 -12.61
C LYS A 83 -25.61 19.41 -11.59
N SER A 84 -25.69 20.70 -11.35
CA SER A 84 -24.89 21.40 -10.35
C SER A 84 -25.61 22.66 -9.87
N GLU A 85 -25.24 23.12 -8.67
CA GLU A 85 -25.70 24.36 -8.05
C GLU A 85 -24.52 25.07 -7.41
N THR A 86 -24.60 26.39 -7.27
CA THR A 86 -23.60 27.17 -6.54
C THR A 86 -24.12 27.49 -5.15
N LEU A 87 -23.39 27.07 -4.12
CA LEU A 87 -23.68 27.40 -2.73
C LEU A 87 -22.83 28.61 -2.30
N VAL A 88 -23.45 29.56 -1.56
CA VAL A 88 -22.80 30.77 -1.09
C VAL A 88 -22.63 30.69 0.43
N GLU A 89 -21.53 31.22 0.95
CA GLU A 89 -21.29 31.30 2.39
C GLU A 89 -22.42 32.02 3.13
N GLY A 90 -22.84 31.48 4.27
CA GLY A 90 -23.97 31.98 5.06
C GLY A 90 -25.35 31.49 4.60
N GLN A 91 -25.45 30.82 3.45
CA GLN A 91 -26.69 30.27 2.94
C GLN A 91 -27.15 29.08 3.79
N GLU A 92 -28.48 28.96 3.98
CA GLU A 92 -29.10 27.74 4.50
C GLU A 92 -29.14 26.66 3.40
N PHE A 93 -28.84 25.43 3.78
CA PHE A 93 -28.86 24.27 2.87
C PHE A 93 -29.28 23.01 3.62
N CYS A 94 -30.24 22.27 3.06
CA CYS A 94 -30.76 21.07 3.70
C CYS A 94 -30.27 19.79 2.99
N LEU A 95 -29.85 18.82 3.78
CA LEU A 95 -29.60 17.44 3.35
C LEU A 95 -30.73 16.56 3.88
N ASP A 96 -31.34 15.74 3.05
CA ASP A 96 -32.45 14.90 3.47
C ASP A 96 -32.50 13.54 2.74
N LEU A 97 -33.40 12.63 3.18
CA LEU A 97 -33.61 11.31 2.55
C LEU A 97 -34.57 11.34 1.36
N LYS A 98 -35.14 12.50 0.98
CA LYS A 98 -36.08 12.58 -0.14
C LYS A 98 -35.35 12.34 -1.45
N THR A 99 -35.98 11.57 -2.34
CA THR A 99 -35.40 11.18 -3.64
C THR A 99 -35.54 12.25 -4.73
N ASP A 100 -36.19 13.38 -4.43
CA ASP A 100 -36.35 14.49 -5.38
C ASP A 100 -34.99 15.09 -5.75
N LEU A 101 -34.86 15.53 -7.01
CA LEU A 101 -33.67 16.20 -7.51
C LEU A 101 -33.31 17.43 -6.66
N GLY A 102 -32.02 17.60 -6.42
CA GLY A 102 -31.48 18.69 -5.64
C GLY A 102 -31.66 20.06 -6.31
N THR A 103 -31.61 21.10 -5.51
CA THR A 103 -31.71 22.51 -5.88
C THR A 103 -30.67 23.31 -5.09
N SER A 104 -30.61 24.62 -5.30
CA SER A 104 -29.77 25.54 -4.49
C SER A 104 -30.12 25.56 -2.99
N LYS A 105 -31.23 24.90 -2.55
CA LYS A 105 -31.67 24.88 -1.14
C LYS A 105 -31.57 23.54 -0.48
N ARG A 106 -31.53 22.44 -1.24
CA ARG A 106 -31.48 21.08 -0.71
C ARG A 106 -30.93 20.07 -1.71
N VAL A 107 -30.41 18.94 -1.19
CA VAL A 107 -30.10 17.76 -1.98
C VAL A 107 -30.35 16.50 -1.15
N SER A 108 -30.67 15.40 -1.83
CA SER A 108 -30.77 14.08 -1.20
C SER A 108 -29.42 13.63 -0.65
N LEU A 109 -29.42 13.06 0.56
CA LEU A 109 -28.29 12.31 1.13
C LEU A 109 -28.84 10.93 1.56
N PRO A 110 -28.83 9.93 0.67
CA PRO A 110 -29.52 8.63 0.86
C PRO A 110 -28.77 7.71 1.87
N HIS A 111 -28.41 8.27 3.03
CA HIS A 111 -27.61 7.63 4.07
C HIS A 111 -28.21 7.91 5.45
N PRO A 112 -29.25 7.16 5.88
CA PRO A 112 -29.95 7.41 7.16
C PRO A 112 -29.02 7.27 8.38
N GLU A 113 -27.97 6.47 8.27
CA GLU A 113 -26.95 6.29 9.31
C GLU A 113 -26.17 7.58 9.62
N ILE A 114 -26.04 8.49 8.67
CA ILE A 114 -25.41 9.79 8.92
C ILE A 114 -26.30 10.61 9.88
N PHE A 115 -27.58 10.74 9.56
CA PHE A 115 -28.50 11.54 10.36
C PHE A 115 -28.62 11.03 11.79
N ALA A 116 -28.52 9.70 12.00
CA ALA A 116 -28.52 9.09 13.32
C ALA A 116 -27.26 9.43 14.17
N ALA A 117 -26.18 9.81 13.52
CA ALA A 117 -24.89 10.07 14.15
C ALA A 117 -24.56 11.57 14.28
N LEU A 118 -25.33 12.47 13.62
CA LEU A 118 -25.09 13.91 13.66
C LEU A 118 -25.43 14.51 15.03
N THR A 119 -24.77 15.63 15.31
CA THR A 119 -25.07 16.54 16.42
C THR A 119 -25.08 17.98 15.88
N ILE A 120 -25.72 18.90 16.62
CA ILE A 120 -25.65 20.33 16.30
C ILE A 120 -24.17 20.76 16.34
N GLY A 121 -23.72 21.47 15.30
CA GLY A 121 -22.34 21.87 15.12
C GLY A 121 -21.47 20.83 14.37
N SER A 122 -22.00 19.62 14.05
CA SER A 122 -21.29 18.67 13.17
C SER A 122 -20.94 19.29 11.82
N ILE A 123 -19.75 19.00 11.34
CA ILE A 123 -19.27 19.47 10.04
C ILE A 123 -19.46 18.38 8.99
N LEU A 124 -20.04 18.76 7.86
CA LEU A 124 -20.14 17.94 6.67
C LEU A 124 -19.26 18.58 5.58
N LEU A 125 -18.34 17.80 5.04
CA LEU A 125 -17.42 18.20 3.99
C LEU A 125 -17.89 17.58 2.67
N VAL A 126 -18.14 18.39 1.66
CA VAL A 126 -18.64 17.92 0.36
C VAL A 126 -17.63 18.28 -0.72
N ASN A 127 -17.54 17.42 -1.76
CA ASN A 127 -16.64 17.62 -2.90
C ASN A 127 -15.17 17.73 -2.43
N ASP A 128 -14.69 16.72 -1.71
CA ASP A 128 -13.32 16.62 -1.18
C ASP A 128 -12.93 17.83 -0.28
N GLY A 129 -13.90 18.28 0.54
CA GLY A 129 -13.69 19.38 1.49
C GLY A 129 -13.78 20.79 0.90
N LYS A 130 -14.04 20.94 -0.41
CA LYS A 130 -14.20 22.25 -1.06
C LYS A 130 -15.43 23.02 -0.58
N ILE A 131 -16.47 22.29 -0.12
CA ILE A 131 -17.68 22.84 0.46
C ILE A 131 -17.77 22.37 1.90
N LYS A 132 -18.03 23.31 2.82
CA LYS A 132 -18.17 23.04 4.25
C LYS A 132 -19.55 23.45 4.71
N LEU A 133 -20.29 22.48 5.27
CA LEU A 133 -21.60 22.67 5.85
C LEU A 133 -21.53 22.43 7.36
N GLU A 134 -22.18 23.28 8.15
CA GLU A 134 -22.30 23.10 9.60
C GLU A 134 -23.77 22.86 9.96
N VAL A 135 -24.03 21.77 10.67
CA VAL A 135 -25.37 21.36 11.09
C VAL A 135 -25.91 22.31 12.15
N THR A 136 -27.05 22.93 11.89
CA THR A 136 -27.77 23.83 12.82
C THR A 136 -28.98 23.14 13.47
N ALA A 137 -29.62 22.22 12.73
CA ALA A 137 -30.70 21.38 13.23
C ALA A 137 -30.66 20.03 12.47
N PHE A 138 -31.15 18.97 13.10
CA PHE A 138 -31.25 17.66 12.45
C PHE A 138 -32.42 16.86 13.01
N SER A 139 -32.87 15.92 12.18
CA SER A 139 -33.86 14.89 12.53
C SER A 139 -33.34 13.52 12.08
N LYS A 140 -34.14 12.48 12.22
CA LYS A 140 -33.80 11.15 11.68
C LYS A 140 -33.72 11.10 10.16
N ASP A 141 -34.28 12.09 9.46
CA ASP A 141 -34.46 12.07 8.00
C ASP A 141 -33.85 13.30 7.30
N SER A 142 -33.32 14.26 8.05
CA SER A 142 -32.78 15.52 7.49
C SER A 142 -31.78 16.21 8.42
N ALA A 143 -30.95 17.06 7.80
CA ALA A 143 -30.05 17.97 8.47
C ALA A 143 -30.13 19.34 7.81
N ASP A 144 -30.49 20.36 8.57
CA ASP A 144 -30.42 21.74 8.17
C ASP A 144 -29.04 22.30 8.50
N CYS A 145 -28.40 22.91 7.53
CA CYS A 145 -27.01 23.34 7.61
C CYS A 145 -26.87 24.80 7.20
N ILE A 146 -25.83 25.45 7.72
CA ILE A 146 -25.30 26.72 7.20
C ILE A 146 -24.04 26.41 6.39
N VAL A 147 -23.95 26.97 5.20
CA VAL A 147 -22.76 26.91 4.34
C VAL A 147 -21.65 27.75 4.97
N ARG A 148 -20.56 27.13 5.41
CA ARG A 148 -19.37 27.79 5.99
C ARG A 148 -18.27 28.06 4.97
N ALA A 149 -18.21 27.24 3.91
CA ALA A 149 -17.43 27.49 2.71
C ALA A 149 -18.27 27.09 1.50
N GLY A 150 -18.52 28.06 0.61
CA GLY A 150 -19.34 27.88 -0.59
C GLY A 150 -18.53 27.31 -1.76
N GLY A 151 -19.24 27.00 -2.85
CA GLY A 151 -18.65 26.47 -4.08
C GLY A 151 -19.68 25.75 -4.94
N ILE A 152 -19.23 25.16 -6.03
CA ILE A 152 -20.07 24.38 -6.94
C ILE A 152 -20.25 22.97 -6.36
N ILE A 153 -21.50 22.63 -6.01
CA ILE A 153 -21.92 21.28 -5.68
C ILE A 153 -22.57 20.65 -6.92
N SER A 154 -22.24 19.38 -7.21
CA SER A 154 -22.80 18.67 -8.38
C SER A 154 -23.21 17.26 -8.01
N ASP A 155 -23.81 16.55 -8.99
CA ASP A 155 -24.31 15.19 -8.85
C ASP A 155 -23.29 14.25 -8.19
N ARG A 156 -23.77 13.46 -7.24
CA ARG A 156 -23.06 12.32 -6.63
C ARG A 156 -21.71 12.66 -5.99
N LYS A 157 -21.52 13.93 -5.58
CA LYS A 157 -20.29 14.32 -4.85
C LYS A 157 -20.18 13.63 -3.51
N GLY A 158 -18.94 13.29 -3.15
CA GLY A 158 -18.60 12.67 -1.89
C GLY A 158 -18.95 13.54 -0.70
N VAL A 159 -19.38 12.93 0.39
CA VAL A 159 -19.64 13.57 1.68
C VAL A 159 -18.76 12.92 2.73
N ASN A 160 -18.04 13.74 3.50
CA ASN A 160 -17.25 13.30 4.64
C ASN A 160 -17.81 13.93 5.92
N VAL A 161 -17.76 13.17 7.01
CA VAL A 161 -18.19 13.61 8.35
C VAL A 161 -17.03 13.34 9.32
N PRO A 162 -16.05 14.26 9.43
CA PRO A 162 -14.78 14.00 10.07
C PRO A 162 -14.88 13.69 11.57
N ASP A 163 -15.75 14.36 12.28
CA ASP A 163 -15.84 14.28 13.75
C ASP A 163 -16.81 13.20 14.24
N VAL A 164 -17.34 12.36 13.35
CA VAL A 164 -18.39 11.40 13.66
C VAL A 164 -17.96 9.98 13.30
N ILE A 165 -18.02 9.08 14.28
CA ILE A 165 -17.90 7.65 14.03
C ILE A 165 -19.24 7.16 13.47
N LEU A 166 -19.26 6.87 12.19
CA LEU A 166 -20.46 6.36 11.56
C LEU A 166 -20.68 4.88 11.93
N PRO A 167 -21.94 4.48 12.24
CA PRO A 167 -22.28 3.09 12.52
C PRO A 167 -22.36 2.26 11.23
N LEU A 168 -21.36 2.38 10.37
CA LEU A 168 -21.26 1.69 9.10
C LEU A 168 -20.22 0.58 9.20
N ALA A 169 -20.50 -0.56 8.56
CA ALA A 169 -19.47 -1.55 8.26
C ALA A 169 -18.52 -1.01 7.19
N ALA A 170 -17.23 -1.30 7.30
CA ALA A 170 -16.26 -0.93 6.26
C ALA A 170 -16.52 -1.65 4.92
N LEU A 171 -17.18 -2.80 4.96
CA LEU A 171 -17.57 -3.56 3.77
C LEU A 171 -19.06 -3.37 3.45
N SER A 172 -19.35 -2.67 2.37
CA SER A 172 -20.68 -2.62 1.77
C SER A 172 -21.06 -3.98 1.13
N GLN A 173 -22.32 -4.16 0.73
CA GLN A 173 -22.73 -5.36 -0.01
C GLN A 173 -21.98 -5.51 -1.34
N LYS A 174 -21.69 -4.39 -2.02
CA LYS A 174 -20.84 -4.38 -3.22
C LYS A 174 -19.44 -4.88 -2.89
N ASP A 175 -18.83 -4.38 -1.81
CA ASP A 175 -17.47 -4.77 -1.43
C ASP A 175 -17.36 -6.25 -1.09
N ARG A 176 -18.39 -6.86 -0.51
CA ARG A 176 -18.44 -8.32 -0.27
C ARG A 176 -18.45 -9.11 -1.57
N THR A 177 -19.20 -8.63 -2.57
CA THR A 177 -19.22 -9.23 -3.91
C THR A 177 -17.89 -9.06 -4.61
N ASP A 178 -17.32 -7.88 -4.57
CA ASP A 178 -16.01 -7.55 -5.16
C ASP A 178 -14.87 -8.33 -4.49
N LEU A 179 -14.90 -8.48 -3.17
CA LEU A 179 -13.94 -9.28 -2.40
C LEU A 179 -13.95 -10.74 -2.84
N GLU A 180 -15.15 -11.36 -2.93
CA GLU A 180 -15.26 -12.75 -3.33
C GLU A 180 -14.77 -12.96 -4.77
N PHE A 181 -15.14 -12.04 -5.68
CA PHE A 181 -14.67 -12.04 -7.06
C PHE A 181 -13.14 -11.87 -7.14
N ALA A 182 -12.57 -10.88 -6.48
CA ALA A 182 -11.14 -10.60 -6.48
C ALA A 182 -10.33 -11.78 -5.90
N CYS A 183 -10.79 -12.35 -4.77
CA CYS A 183 -10.19 -13.55 -4.20
C CYS A 183 -10.30 -14.76 -5.13
N GLY A 184 -11.39 -14.87 -5.92
CA GLY A 184 -11.57 -15.90 -6.94
C GLY A 184 -10.60 -15.79 -8.11
N LEU A 185 -10.15 -14.58 -8.45
CA LEU A 185 -9.11 -14.35 -9.45
C LEU A 185 -7.70 -14.70 -8.96
N GLY A 186 -7.50 -14.79 -7.64
CA GLY A 186 -6.17 -15.02 -7.06
C GLY A 186 -5.32 -13.74 -6.97
N ILE A 187 -5.92 -12.65 -6.49
CA ILE A 187 -5.18 -11.43 -6.14
C ILE A 187 -4.30 -11.64 -4.92
N ASP A 188 -3.28 -10.82 -4.75
CA ASP A 188 -2.29 -10.99 -3.67
C ASP A 188 -2.63 -10.15 -2.44
N TRP A 189 -3.17 -8.95 -2.65
CA TRP A 189 -3.53 -7.98 -1.62
C TRP A 189 -4.95 -7.46 -1.79
N LEU A 190 -5.67 -7.32 -0.69
CA LEU A 190 -6.99 -6.72 -0.62
C LEU A 190 -6.91 -5.46 0.24
N ALA A 191 -7.09 -4.28 -0.35
CA ALA A 191 -7.12 -3.01 0.36
C ALA A 191 -8.54 -2.66 0.79
N LEU A 192 -8.71 -2.32 2.08
CA LEU A 192 -9.97 -1.95 2.69
C LEU A 192 -10.04 -0.45 2.85
N SER A 193 -11.03 0.18 2.22
CA SER A 193 -11.31 1.61 2.39
C SER A 193 -12.12 1.89 3.64
N PHE A 194 -11.96 3.08 4.21
CA PHE A 194 -12.72 3.60 5.34
C PHE A 194 -12.69 2.73 6.62
N VAL A 195 -11.59 2.04 6.87
CA VAL A 195 -11.38 1.30 8.12
C VAL A 195 -11.45 2.26 9.30
N GLN A 196 -12.23 1.91 10.33
CA GLN A 196 -12.37 2.71 11.56
C GLN A 196 -11.91 1.95 12.82
N ARG A 197 -11.92 0.60 12.77
CA ARG A 197 -11.68 -0.27 13.93
C ARG A 197 -11.12 -1.63 13.50
N PRO A 198 -10.48 -2.39 14.41
CA PRO A 198 -9.88 -3.68 14.07
C PRO A 198 -10.92 -4.73 13.63
N GLU A 199 -12.17 -4.63 14.07
CA GLU A 199 -13.26 -5.52 13.68
C GLU A 199 -13.54 -5.47 12.18
N ASP A 200 -13.37 -4.32 11.54
CA ASP A 200 -13.51 -4.14 10.09
C ASP A 200 -12.49 -5.00 9.34
N VAL A 201 -11.26 -5.05 9.86
CA VAL A 201 -10.16 -5.85 9.30
C VAL A 201 -10.40 -7.35 9.52
N MET A 202 -10.88 -7.72 10.72
CA MET A 202 -11.17 -9.12 11.05
C MET A 202 -12.30 -9.68 10.20
N GLU A 203 -13.35 -8.90 9.92
CA GLU A 203 -14.43 -9.29 9.02
C GLU A 203 -13.92 -9.58 7.61
N ALA A 204 -13.10 -8.68 7.05
CA ALA A 204 -12.52 -8.89 5.73
C ALA A 204 -11.60 -10.11 5.68
N ARG A 205 -10.82 -10.34 6.73
CA ARG A 205 -9.94 -11.51 6.86
C ARG A 205 -10.73 -12.81 6.89
N GLU A 206 -11.86 -12.84 7.62
CA GLU A 206 -12.76 -13.98 7.68
C GLU A 206 -13.37 -14.31 6.30
N LEU A 207 -13.80 -13.28 5.57
CA LEU A 207 -14.34 -13.43 4.21
C LEU A 207 -13.26 -13.84 3.20
N ALA A 208 -12.06 -13.29 3.28
CA ALA A 208 -10.95 -13.64 2.39
C ALA A 208 -10.43 -15.06 2.61
N LYS A 209 -10.58 -15.65 3.81
CA LYS A 209 -10.17 -17.02 4.16
C LYS A 209 -8.71 -17.34 3.80
N GLY A 210 -7.81 -16.38 3.97
CA GLY A 210 -6.39 -16.52 3.68
C GLY A 210 -6.01 -16.43 2.19
N ARG A 211 -6.97 -16.27 1.27
CA ARG A 211 -6.73 -16.17 -0.19
C ARG A 211 -5.96 -14.90 -0.57
N ALA A 212 -6.11 -13.81 0.19
CA ALA A 212 -5.39 -12.56 -0.01
C ALA A 212 -4.88 -12.00 1.33
N ALA A 213 -3.79 -11.24 1.30
CA ALA A 213 -3.34 -10.45 2.44
C ALA A 213 -4.19 -9.18 2.58
N ILE A 214 -4.47 -8.76 3.82
CA ILE A 214 -5.35 -7.62 4.11
C ILE A 214 -4.53 -6.38 4.37
N LEU A 215 -4.79 -5.33 3.59
CA LEU A 215 -4.17 -4.03 3.70
C LEU A 215 -5.22 -2.99 4.12
N SER A 216 -5.03 -2.35 5.28
CA SER A 216 -5.98 -1.35 5.78
C SER A 216 -5.58 0.05 5.33
N LYS A 217 -6.54 0.78 4.75
CA LYS A 217 -6.36 2.18 4.36
C LYS A 217 -6.71 3.08 5.55
N ILE A 218 -5.77 3.91 5.93
CA ILE A 218 -5.95 4.89 7.02
C ILE A 218 -6.40 6.20 6.40
N GLU A 219 -7.69 6.46 6.51
CA GLU A 219 -8.43 7.55 5.86
C GLU A 219 -9.25 8.37 6.86
N LYS A 220 -9.45 7.86 8.08
CA LYS A 220 -10.36 8.42 9.08
C LYS A 220 -9.65 8.74 10.39
N PRO A 221 -10.03 9.82 11.11
CA PRO A 221 -9.55 10.10 12.47
C PRO A 221 -9.78 8.96 13.44
N ALA A 222 -10.92 8.25 13.33
CA ALA A 222 -11.25 7.09 14.14
C ALA A 222 -10.20 5.96 13.99
N ALA A 223 -9.70 5.73 12.78
CA ALA A 223 -8.62 4.76 12.52
C ALA A 223 -7.31 5.15 13.22
N LEU A 224 -7.01 6.45 13.33
CA LEU A 224 -5.82 6.93 14.04
C LEU A 224 -5.89 6.66 15.53
N ALA A 225 -7.08 6.81 16.12
CA ALA A 225 -7.30 6.53 17.55
C ALA A 225 -7.18 5.03 17.90
N LYS A 226 -7.41 4.14 16.91
CA LYS A 226 -7.36 2.69 17.05
C LYS A 226 -6.21 2.06 16.25
N PHE A 227 -5.23 2.87 15.86
CA PHE A 227 -4.23 2.47 14.87
C PHE A 227 -3.43 1.23 15.27
N ASP A 228 -3.01 1.12 16.53
CA ASP A 228 -2.19 -0.02 16.98
C ASP A 228 -2.95 -1.36 16.88
N ASP A 229 -4.25 -1.36 17.16
CA ASP A 229 -5.09 -2.54 17.04
C ASP A 229 -5.40 -2.87 15.58
N ILE A 230 -5.64 -1.85 14.74
CA ILE A 230 -5.81 -1.99 13.29
C ILE A 230 -4.52 -2.54 12.68
N LEU A 231 -3.36 -1.96 13.01
CA LEU A 231 -2.06 -2.42 12.54
C LEU A 231 -1.82 -3.88 12.93
N LYS A 232 -2.14 -4.27 14.16
CA LYS A 232 -1.99 -5.65 14.62
C LYS A 232 -2.83 -6.63 13.80
N SER A 233 -4.05 -6.26 13.43
CA SER A 233 -4.99 -7.09 12.66
C SER A 233 -4.72 -7.11 11.16
N SER A 234 -4.00 -6.13 10.61
CA SER A 234 -3.68 -5.98 9.18
C SER A 234 -2.39 -6.69 8.80
N ASP A 235 -2.22 -7.03 7.52
CA ASP A 235 -0.95 -7.52 6.96
C ASP A 235 -0.10 -6.38 6.38
N GLY A 236 -0.72 -5.27 5.99
CA GLY A 236 -0.09 -4.04 5.53
C GLY A 236 -0.98 -2.83 5.77
N ILE A 237 -0.43 -1.63 5.57
CA ILE A 237 -1.13 -0.36 5.77
C ILE A 237 -0.96 0.53 4.53
N MET A 238 -1.99 1.30 4.19
CA MET A 238 -1.90 2.41 3.24
C MET A 238 -2.25 3.71 3.94
N VAL A 239 -1.36 4.69 3.88
CA VAL A 239 -1.62 6.06 4.28
C VAL A 239 -2.25 6.76 3.08
N ALA A 240 -3.58 6.81 3.05
CA ALA A 240 -4.36 7.39 1.95
C ALA A 240 -4.60 8.89 2.23
N ARG A 241 -3.60 9.71 1.86
CA ARG A 241 -3.49 11.12 2.25
C ARG A 241 -4.61 11.98 1.69
N GLY A 242 -5.16 11.64 0.52
CA GLY A 242 -6.28 12.36 -0.09
C GLY A 242 -7.49 12.41 0.83
N ASP A 243 -8.03 11.24 1.20
CA ASP A 243 -9.19 11.14 2.09
C ASP A 243 -8.85 11.59 3.52
N LEU A 244 -7.66 11.22 4.01
CA LEU A 244 -7.20 11.63 5.35
C LEU A 244 -7.05 13.16 5.46
N GLY A 245 -6.58 13.85 4.40
CA GLY A 245 -6.45 15.32 4.37
C GLY A 245 -7.77 16.06 4.21
N VAL A 246 -8.85 15.37 3.80
CA VAL A 246 -10.22 15.89 3.89
C VAL A 246 -10.75 15.79 5.32
N GLU A 247 -10.47 14.68 5.99
CA GLU A 247 -10.97 14.37 7.33
C GLU A 247 -10.18 15.04 8.47
N LEU A 248 -8.93 15.46 8.21
CA LEU A 248 -8.05 16.15 9.15
C LEU A 248 -7.65 17.53 8.64
N PRO A 249 -7.33 18.49 9.53
CA PRO A 249 -6.61 19.69 9.13
C PRO A 249 -5.34 19.30 8.35
N VAL A 250 -5.16 19.86 7.16
CA VAL A 250 -4.11 19.45 6.20
C VAL A 250 -2.70 19.46 6.81
N GLN A 251 -2.41 20.41 7.70
CA GLN A 251 -1.13 20.49 8.41
C GLN A 251 -0.85 19.31 9.37
N ASN A 252 -1.88 18.53 9.72
CA ASN A 252 -1.73 17.36 10.59
C ASN A 252 -1.37 16.09 9.80
N VAL A 253 -1.54 16.09 8.47
CA VAL A 253 -1.27 14.90 7.64
C VAL A 253 0.21 14.50 7.66
N PRO A 254 1.20 15.40 7.47
CA PRO A 254 2.60 14.99 7.46
C PRO A 254 3.09 14.37 8.79
N PRO A 255 2.82 14.94 9.98
CA PRO A 255 3.19 14.29 11.26
C PRO A 255 2.52 12.93 11.45
N VAL A 256 1.25 12.79 11.00
CA VAL A 256 0.51 11.52 11.06
C VAL A 256 1.18 10.49 10.16
N GLN A 257 1.43 10.81 8.89
CA GLN A 257 2.14 9.93 7.95
C GLN A 257 3.43 9.39 8.56
N LYS A 258 4.28 10.26 9.07
CA LYS A 258 5.57 9.89 9.67
C LYS A 258 5.41 8.92 10.86
N ARG A 259 4.40 9.15 11.71
CA ARG A 259 4.09 8.27 12.83
C ARG A 259 3.63 6.90 12.36
N LEU A 260 2.74 6.84 11.36
CA LEU A 260 2.21 5.60 10.80
C LEU A 260 3.32 4.77 10.13
N VAL A 261 4.16 5.39 9.31
CA VAL A 261 5.30 4.72 8.64
C VAL A 261 6.24 4.10 9.68
N ARG A 262 6.60 4.84 10.72
CA ARG A 262 7.46 4.32 11.80
C ARG A 262 6.84 3.15 12.55
N ALA A 263 5.54 3.22 12.85
CA ALA A 263 4.84 2.14 13.54
C ALA A 263 4.74 0.87 12.68
N CYS A 264 4.46 1.01 11.38
CA CYS A 264 4.44 -0.11 10.42
C CYS A 264 5.83 -0.77 10.32
N ARG A 265 6.88 0.03 10.18
CA ARG A 265 8.25 -0.47 10.20
C ARG A 265 8.56 -1.23 11.49
N ALA A 266 8.20 -0.70 12.66
CA ALA A 266 8.42 -1.37 13.95
C ALA A 266 7.70 -2.73 14.02
N ALA A 267 6.52 -2.83 13.40
CA ALA A 267 5.72 -4.05 13.34
C ALA A 267 6.14 -5.04 12.22
N ALA A 268 7.15 -4.69 11.41
CA ALA A 268 7.54 -5.44 10.21
C ALA A 268 6.36 -5.68 9.24
N LYS A 269 5.54 -4.65 9.03
CA LYS A 269 4.40 -4.67 8.09
C LYS A 269 4.61 -3.62 7.02
N PRO A 270 4.43 -3.97 5.73
CA PRO A 270 4.65 -3.02 4.65
C PRO A 270 3.67 -1.85 4.74
N VAL A 271 4.16 -0.66 4.41
CA VAL A 271 3.36 0.57 4.36
C VAL A 271 3.49 1.26 3.02
N ILE A 272 2.34 1.59 2.43
CA ILE A 272 2.22 2.37 1.20
C ILE A 272 1.90 3.82 1.57
N VAL A 273 2.65 4.79 1.02
CA VAL A 273 2.25 6.20 1.01
C VAL A 273 1.58 6.49 -0.32
N ALA A 274 0.34 6.98 -0.27
CA ALA A 274 -0.55 7.05 -1.42
C ALA A 274 -1.21 8.41 -1.59
N THR A 275 -1.65 8.66 -2.83
CA THR A 275 -2.41 9.83 -3.31
C THR A 275 -1.61 11.13 -3.38
N GLN A 276 -1.86 11.90 -4.44
CA GLN A 276 -1.25 13.21 -4.69
C GLN A 276 0.28 13.19 -4.68
N MET A 277 0.87 12.14 -5.26
CA MET A 277 2.34 12.00 -5.30
C MET A 277 2.95 12.80 -6.46
N LEU A 278 2.45 12.60 -7.69
CA LEU A 278 2.86 13.31 -8.92
C LEU A 278 1.61 13.77 -9.69
N GLU A 279 0.63 14.33 -8.99
CA GLU A 279 -0.72 14.62 -9.51
C GLU A 279 -0.70 15.50 -10.76
N SER A 280 0.23 16.46 -10.85
CA SER A 280 0.39 17.30 -12.05
C SER A 280 0.75 16.48 -13.30
N MET A 281 1.35 15.28 -13.15
CA MET A 281 1.67 14.40 -14.27
C MET A 281 0.45 13.69 -14.87
N ILE A 282 -0.75 13.89 -14.34
CA ILE A 282 -1.98 13.51 -15.02
C ILE A 282 -2.07 14.24 -16.37
N GLU A 283 -1.70 15.54 -16.43
CA GLU A 283 -1.83 16.39 -17.61
C GLU A 283 -0.46 16.94 -18.12
N SER A 284 0.59 16.84 -17.32
CA SER A 284 1.93 17.37 -17.61
C SER A 284 2.97 16.25 -17.71
N PRO A 285 3.92 16.30 -18.67
CA PRO A 285 5.01 15.33 -18.76
C PRO A 285 6.04 15.47 -17.63
N MET A 286 5.98 16.56 -16.85
CA MET A 286 6.93 16.86 -15.76
C MET A 286 6.17 17.21 -14.49
N PRO A 287 6.60 16.69 -13.32
CA PRO A 287 6.01 17.03 -12.04
C PRO A 287 6.46 18.41 -11.56
N THR A 288 5.77 18.94 -10.58
CA THR A 288 6.23 20.11 -9.83
C THR A 288 7.37 19.73 -8.87
N ARG A 289 8.18 20.71 -8.48
CA ARG A 289 9.24 20.51 -7.46
C ARG A 289 8.68 20.10 -6.11
N ALA A 290 7.48 20.58 -5.76
CA ALA A 290 6.81 20.22 -4.51
C ALA A 290 6.44 18.71 -4.49
N GLU A 291 5.93 18.18 -5.59
CA GLU A 291 5.61 16.76 -5.74
C GLU A 291 6.85 15.87 -5.67
N VAL A 292 7.93 16.25 -6.35
CA VAL A 292 9.22 15.53 -6.24
C VAL A 292 9.72 15.52 -4.80
N SER A 293 9.61 16.65 -4.08
CA SER A 293 9.98 16.74 -2.67
C SER A 293 9.09 15.89 -1.78
N ASP A 294 7.80 15.76 -2.11
CA ASP A 294 6.86 14.92 -1.36
C ASP A 294 7.15 13.42 -1.54
N VAL A 295 7.40 12.99 -2.77
CA VAL A 295 7.87 11.62 -3.07
C VAL A 295 9.15 11.31 -2.30
N ALA A 296 10.14 12.20 -2.38
CA ALA A 296 11.40 12.06 -1.66
C ALA A 296 11.19 11.97 -0.14
N THR A 297 10.31 12.79 0.43
CA THR A 297 9.98 12.77 1.86
C THR A 297 9.42 11.42 2.30
N ALA A 298 8.48 10.84 1.54
CA ALA A 298 7.92 9.52 1.84
C ALA A 298 9.01 8.43 1.88
N ILE A 299 10.00 8.50 0.97
CA ILE A 299 11.12 7.57 0.91
C ILE A 299 12.09 7.79 2.09
N TYR A 300 12.47 9.04 2.40
CA TYR A 300 13.29 9.37 3.57
C TYR A 300 12.65 8.93 4.89
N GLU A 301 11.32 8.97 5.00
CA GLU A 301 10.59 8.50 6.16
C GLU A 301 10.61 6.98 6.31
N GLY A 302 11.00 6.26 5.25
CA GLY A 302 11.16 4.82 5.24
C GLY A 302 9.90 4.05 4.82
N ALA A 303 9.04 4.62 3.97
CA ALA A 303 7.95 3.88 3.34
C ALA A 303 8.45 2.62 2.63
N ASP A 304 7.64 1.55 2.63
CA ASP A 304 7.95 0.35 1.85
C ASP A 304 7.58 0.53 0.39
N ALA A 305 6.48 1.25 0.13
CA ALA A 305 6.04 1.55 -1.21
C ALA A 305 5.43 2.95 -1.32
N ILE A 306 5.46 3.50 -2.53
CA ILE A 306 4.83 4.74 -2.94
C ILE A 306 3.88 4.44 -4.10
N MET A 307 2.75 5.14 -4.18
CA MET A 307 1.68 4.78 -5.10
C MET A 307 1.27 5.93 -6.03
N LEU A 308 1.16 5.62 -7.31
CA LEU A 308 0.49 6.44 -8.33
C LEU A 308 -0.97 6.02 -8.46
N SER A 309 -1.85 7.00 -8.56
CA SER A 309 -3.31 6.83 -8.69
C SER A 309 -3.79 7.19 -10.10
N ALA A 310 -4.32 8.39 -10.30
CA ALA A 310 -4.79 8.86 -11.59
C ALA A 310 -3.65 9.07 -12.59
N GLU A 311 -2.44 9.37 -12.12
CA GLU A 311 -1.24 9.57 -12.92
C GLU A 311 -0.97 8.40 -13.87
N SER A 312 -1.10 7.17 -13.37
CA SER A 312 -0.92 5.94 -14.17
C SER A 312 -2.22 5.34 -14.71
N ALA A 313 -3.38 5.66 -14.09
CA ALA A 313 -4.67 5.08 -14.46
C ALA A 313 -5.42 5.83 -15.57
N ALA A 314 -5.31 7.15 -15.62
CA ALA A 314 -6.09 8.03 -16.50
C ALA A 314 -5.25 9.21 -17.05
N GLY A 315 -4.01 9.36 -16.62
CA GLY A 315 -3.11 10.43 -17.06
C GLY A 315 -2.64 10.25 -18.51
N LEU A 316 -2.13 11.33 -19.07
CA LEU A 316 -1.58 11.36 -20.42
C LEU A 316 -0.16 10.75 -20.50
N TYR A 317 0.53 10.62 -19.35
CA TYR A 317 1.93 10.22 -19.28
C TYR A 317 2.16 9.08 -18.26
N PRO A 318 1.44 7.93 -18.36
CA PRO A 318 1.45 6.90 -17.33
C PRO A 318 2.84 6.28 -17.11
N VAL A 319 3.57 6.00 -18.17
CA VAL A 319 4.91 5.39 -18.10
C VAL A 319 5.94 6.38 -17.56
N ASP A 320 5.89 7.63 -18.02
CA ASP A 320 6.80 8.69 -17.57
C ASP A 320 6.60 9.00 -16.06
N ALA A 321 5.37 8.90 -15.56
CA ALA A 321 5.08 9.06 -14.14
C ALA A 321 5.74 7.96 -13.28
N VAL A 322 5.67 6.71 -13.72
CA VAL A 322 6.37 5.59 -13.04
C VAL A 322 7.88 5.78 -13.13
N GLN A 323 8.42 6.11 -14.31
CA GLN A 323 9.86 6.34 -14.49
C GLN A 323 10.37 7.51 -13.65
N THR A 324 9.60 8.59 -13.56
CA THR A 324 9.95 9.75 -12.71
C THR A 324 10.00 9.34 -11.24
N MET A 325 9.02 8.57 -10.79
CA MET A 325 8.99 8.06 -9.42
C MET A 325 10.17 7.13 -9.12
N ASP A 326 10.53 6.27 -10.08
CA ASP A 326 11.70 5.38 -10.00
C ASP A 326 13.01 6.18 -9.91
N ASN A 327 13.17 7.20 -10.75
CA ASN A 327 14.35 8.07 -10.74
C ASN A 327 14.50 8.82 -9.42
N VAL A 328 13.41 9.39 -8.87
CA VAL A 328 13.43 10.06 -7.56
C VAL A 328 13.84 9.08 -6.46
N ALA A 329 13.32 7.85 -6.52
CA ALA A 329 13.65 6.83 -5.53
C ALA A 329 15.13 6.42 -5.56
N ILE A 330 15.69 6.23 -6.76
CA ILE A 330 17.12 5.91 -6.94
C ILE A 330 18.00 7.04 -6.39
N GLU A 331 17.67 8.28 -6.71
CA GLU A 331 18.45 9.45 -6.26
C GLU A 331 18.42 9.59 -4.73
N VAL A 332 17.23 9.49 -4.12
CA VAL A 332 17.08 9.58 -2.65
C VAL A 332 17.82 8.45 -1.94
N GLU A 333 17.70 7.20 -2.41
CA GLU A 333 18.35 6.06 -1.76
C GLU A 333 19.87 6.04 -1.97
N SER A 334 20.38 6.79 -2.96
CA SER A 334 21.81 6.98 -3.22
C SER A 334 22.42 8.09 -2.36
N ASP A 335 21.61 8.98 -1.79
CA ASP A 335 22.07 10.07 -0.93
C ASP A 335 22.55 9.53 0.43
N PRO A 336 23.77 9.89 0.89
CA PRO A 336 24.27 9.49 2.21
C PRO A 336 23.33 9.84 3.37
N THR A 337 22.62 10.97 3.28
CA THR A 337 21.66 11.44 4.30
C THR A 337 20.50 10.44 4.49
N TYR A 338 20.10 9.71 3.44
CA TYR A 338 19.09 8.67 3.54
C TYR A 338 19.47 7.61 4.59
N ARG A 339 20.71 7.12 4.56
CA ARG A 339 21.21 6.12 5.52
C ARG A 339 21.19 6.65 6.95
N GLU A 340 21.59 7.90 7.15
CA GLU A 340 21.59 8.54 8.47
C GLU A 340 20.15 8.63 9.05
N ILE A 341 19.18 9.04 8.24
CA ILE A 341 17.77 9.14 8.64
C ILE A 341 17.19 7.76 8.96
N ILE A 342 17.45 6.77 8.11
CA ILE A 342 16.99 5.39 8.30
C ILE A 342 17.56 4.79 9.58
N GLU A 343 18.84 5.06 9.88
CA GLU A 343 19.50 4.61 11.11
C GLU A 343 18.91 5.29 12.35
N ALA A 344 18.74 6.60 12.32
CA ALA A 344 18.15 7.36 13.42
C ALA A 344 16.71 6.94 13.75
N SER A 345 15.98 6.40 12.75
CA SER A 345 14.61 5.91 12.91
C SER A 345 14.51 4.42 13.30
N ARG A 346 15.64 3.75 13.53
CA ARG A 346 15.68 2.32 13.86
C ARG A 346 15.06 2.04 15.22
N ASN A 347 14.22 1.00 15.30
CA ASN A 347 13.67 0.54 16.57
C ASN A 347 14.62 -0.45 17.24
N ALA A 348 15.03 -0.15 18.48
CA ALA A 348 15.93 -1.00 19.25
C ALA A 348 15.26 -2.20 19.94
N ARG A 349 13.92 -2.29 19.94
CA ARG A 349 13.20 -3.37 20.63
C ARG A 349 13.28 -4.68 19.84
N ARG A 350 13.84 -5.69 20.46
CA ARG A 350 14.02 -7.04 19.94
C ARG A 350 13.43 -8.00 20.97
N ASN A 351 12.37 -8.72 20.57
CA ASN A 351 11.60 -9.53 21.51
C ASN A 351 11.66 -11.04 21.20
N SER A 352 12.30 -11.45 20.11
CA SER A 352 12.38 -12.85 19.68
C SER A 352 13.76 -13.24 19.18
N VAL A 353 14.01 -14.56 19.09
CA VAL A 353 15.23 -15.11 18.47
C VAL A 353 15.33 -14.64 17.02
N ALA A 354 14.22 -14.65 16.27
CA ALA A 354 14.20 -14.19 14.89
C ALA A 354 14.62 -12.72 14.76
N ASP A 355 14.17 -11.85 15.66
CA ASP A 355 14.61 -10.44 15.72
C ASP A 355 16.12 -10.33 15.93
N GLY A 356 16.69 -11.16 16.81
CA GLY A 356 18.13 -11.22 17.05
C GLY A 356 18.92 -11.64 15.80
N ILE A 357 18.47 -12.69 15.12
CA ILE A 357 19.07 -13.22 13.89
C ILE A 357 19.08 -12.19 12.76
N VAL A 358 17.92 -11.58 12.44
CA VAL A 358 17.84 -10.61 11.34
C VAL A 358 18.66 -9.33 11.65
N SER A 359 18.71 -8.95 12.91
CA SER A 359 19.54 -7.83 13.34
C SER A 359 21.05 -8.12 13.22
N ALA A 360 21.47 -9.35 13.57
CA ALA A 360 22.84 -9.79 13.36
C ALA A 360 23.18 -9.86 11.85
N ALA A 361 22.26 -10.35 11.02
CA ALA A 361 22.41 -10.38 9.57
C ALA A 361 22.68 -8.98 9.01
N ARG A 362 21.88 -8.00 9.45
CA ARG A 362 22.09 -6.61 9.08
C ARG A 362 23.45 -6.08 9.56
N GLU A 363 23.79 -6.28 10.83
CA GLU A 363 25.06 -5.78 11.40
C GLU A 363 26.27 -6.32 10.65
N ILE A 364 26.26 -7.60 10.28
CA ILE A 364 27.30 -8.20 9.46
C ILE A 364 27.38 -7.50 8.09
N ALA A 365 26.22 -7.24 7.44
CA ALA A 365 26.19 -6.58 6.14
C ALA A 365 26.66 -5.12 6.19
N GLU A 366 26.43 -4.41 7.29
CA GLU A 366 26.89 -3.01 7.48
C GLU A 366 28.37 -2.89 7.79
N THR A 367 28.96 -3.92 8.39
CA THR A 367 30.36 -3.86 8.92
C THR A 367 31.36 -4.69 8.11
N THR A 368 30.90 -5.48 7.14
CA THR A 368 31.74 -6.36 6.33
C THR A 368 31.36 -6.28 4.84
N ASP A 369 32.18 -6.85 3.95
CA ASP A 369 31.94 -6.83 2.49
C ASP A 369 30.91 -7.90 2.04
N ILE A 370 29.72 -7.89 2.63
CA ILE A 370 28.60 -8.73 2.22
C ILE A 370 27.85 -8.05 1.06
N LYS A 371 27.49 -8.85 0.03
CA LYS A 371 26.80 -8.33 -1.17
C LYS A 371 25.30 -8.48 -1.15
N ALA A 372 24.75 -9.42 -0.36
CA ALA A 372 23.31 -9.64 -0.22
C ALA A 372 22.99 -10.37 1.08
N ILE A 373 21.77 -10.19 1.58
CA ILE A 373 21.17 -11.03 2.61
C ILE A 373 20.13 -11.92 1.95
N SER A 374 20.39 -13.22 1.88
CA SER A 374 19.43 -14.20 1.38
C SER A 374 18.64 -14.81 2.52
N CYS A 375 17.34 -14.99 2.36
CA CYS A 375 16.50 -15.65 3.35
C CYS A 375 15.58 -16.69 2.72
N TYR A 376 15.48 -17.86 3.38
CA TYR A 376 14.45 -18.82 3.06
C TYR A 376 13.18 -18.51 3.83
N THR A 377 12.07 -18.38 3.12
CA THR A 377 10.79 -18.04 3.72
C THR A 377 9.63 -18.70 2.97
N GLN A 378 8.75 -19.34 3.69
CA GLN A 378 7.51 -19.89 3.15
C GLN A 378 6.37 -18.88 3.17
N SER A 379 6.21 -18.16 4.27
CA SER A 379 5.13 -17.18 4.50
C SER A 379 5.55 -15.73 4.27
N GLY A 380 6.83 -15.46 3.97
CA GLY A 380 7.37 -14.10 3.84
C GLY A 380 7.88 -13.49 5.15
N THR A 381 7.60 -14.07 6.31
CA THR A 381 7.90 -13.47 7.62
C THR A 381 9.37 -13.10 7.79
N THR A 382 10.30 -13.98 7.43
CA THR A 382 11.74 -13.68 7.55
C THR A 382 12.16 -12.50 6.68
N ALA A 383 11.64 -12.42 5.45
CA ALA A 383 11.92 -11.31 4.54
C ALA A 383 11.38 -9.98 5.09
N LEU A 384 10.16 -9.97 5.65
CA LEU A 384 9.57 -8.80 6.30
C LEU A 384 10.40 -8.33 7.51
N LEU A 385 10.88 -9.26 8.33
CA LEU A 385 11.75 -8.93 9.47
C LEU A 385 13.09 -8.34 9.03
N ILE A 386 13.69 -8.84 7.95
CA ILE A 386 14.93 -8.27 7.40
C ILE A 386 14.66 -6.90 6.79
N ALA A 387 13.58 -6.76 6.01
CA ALA A 387 13.18 -5.48 5.40
C ALA A 387 12.91 -4.38 6.44
N ARG A 388 12.37 -4.73 7.62
CA ARG A 388 12.24 -3.83 8.77
C ARG A 388 13.57 -3.21 9.19
N GLU A 389 14.64 -4.00 9.16
CA GLU A 389 15.98 -3.53 9.53
C GLU A 389 16.59 -2.59 8.47
N LYS A 390 16.08 -2.59 7.24
CA LYS A 390 16.55 -1.81 6.09
C LYS A 390 18.07 -1.89 5.91
N PRO A 391 18.63 -3.08 5.60
CA PRO A 391 20.07 -3.27 5.40
C PRO A 391 20.59 -2.45 4.21
N CYS A 392 21.90 -2.20 4.17
CA CYS A 392 22.57 -1.51 3.06
C CYS A 392 22.72 -2.38 1.79
N VAL A 393 22.43 -3.67 1.87
CA VAL A 393 22.53 -4.63 0.78
C VAL A 393 21.14 -5.18 0.39
N PRO A 394 20.98 -5.69 -0.85
CA PRO A 394 19.72 -6.29 -1.30
C PRO A 394 19.28 -7.48 -0.44
N ILE A 395 17.97 -7.66 -0.31
CA ILE A 395 17.34 -8.81 0.32
C ILE A 395 16.88 -9.76 -0.78
N VAL A 396 17.39 -11.01 -0.78
CA VAL A 396 17.02 -12.06 -1.72
C VAL A 396 16.14 -13.07 -0.99
N ALA A 397 14.83 -12.99 -1.18
CA ALA A 397 13.88 -13.90 -0.57
C ALA A 397 13.67 -15.14 -1.45
N MET A 398 14.13 -16.28 -0.95
CA MET A 398 13.96 -17.59 -1.58
C MET A 398 12.67 -18.21 -1.08
N THR A 399 11.74 -18.54 -1.99
CA THR A 399 10.47 -19.19 -1.63
C THR A 399 10.02 -20.19 -2.69
N SER A 400 9.26 -21.21 -2.25
CA SER A 400 8.57 -22.16 -3.15
C SER A 400 7.16 -21.69 -3.50
N GLU A 401 6.63 -20.72 -2.73
CA GLU A 401 5.24 -20.28 -2.80
C GLU A 401 5.14 -19.01 -3.66
N ILE A 402 4.49 -19.12 -4.82
CA ILE A 402 4.33 -17.98 -5.75
C ILE A 402 3.50 -16.85 -5.12
N GLU A 403 2.51 -17.17 -4.30
CA GLU A 403 1.69 -16.19 -3.58
C GLU A 403 2.55 -15.38 -2.61
N THR A 404 3.50 -16.01 -1.93
CA THR A 404 4.46 -15.33 -1.07
C THR A 404 5.38 -14.43 -1.87
N ALA A 405 5.89 -14.89 -3.02
CA ALA A 405 6.73 -14.08 -3.89
C ALA A 405 6.00 -12.81 -4.37
N ARG A 406 4.74 -12.96 -4.81
CA ARG A 406 3.88 -11.85 -5.24
C ARG A 406 3.58 -10.87 -4.11
N ARG A 407 3.28 -11.35 -2.90
CA ARG A 407 3.05 -10.48 -1.73
C ARG A 407 4.29 -9.71 -1.33
N LEU A 408 5.46 -10.32 -1.41
CA LEU A 408 6.74 -9.67 -1.09
C LEU A 408 7.16 -8.61 -2.11
N SER A 409 6.55 -8.54 -3.31
CA SER A 409 6.81 -7.45 -4.26
C SER A 409 6.40 -6.07 -3.72
N LEU A 410 5.61 -6.01 -2.64
CA LEU A 410 5.28 -4.78 -1.90
C LEU A 410 6.28 -4.44 -0.79
N THR A 411 7.26 -5.29 -0.52
CA THR A 411 8.16 -5.17 0.64
C THR A 411 9.47 -4.50 0.24
N TRP A 412 9.84 -3.45 0.97
CA TRP A 412 11.08 -2.69 0.74
C TRP A 412 12.31 -3.59 0.59
N GLY A 413 13.16 -3.30 -0.38
CA GLY A 413 14.46 -3.95 -0.62
C GLY A 413 14.42 -5.43 -0.96
N THR A 414 13.22 -6.05 -1.00
CA THR A 414 13.05 -7.48 -1.21
C THR A 414 12.95 -7.81 -2.70
N ASN A 415 13.77 -8.74 -3.12
CA ASN A 415 13.74 -9.37 -4.43
C ASN A 415 13.48 -10.86 -4.24
N THR A 416 12.49 -11.40 -4.92
CA THR A 416 12.08 -12.79 -4.73
C THR A 416 12.65 -13.70 -5.81
N VAL A 417 13.14 -14.85 -5.41
CA VAL A 417 13.64 -15.89 -6.30
C VAL A 417 12.87 -17.19 -6.01
N MET A 418 12.22 -17.71 -7.03
CA MET A 418 11.51 -18.98 -6.91
C MET A 418 12.50 -20.13 -6.73
N SER A 419 12.33 -20.91 -5.69
CA SER A 419 13.21 -22.02 -5.34
C SER A 419 12.38 -23.18 -4.81
N GLY A 420 12.63 -24.37 -5.30
CA GLY A 420 11.96 -25.57 -4.80
C GLY A 420 12.16 -25.78 -3.29
N ALA A 421 11.22 -26.47 -2.67
CA ALA A 421 11.27 -26.80 -1.25
C ALA A 421 12.59 -27.50 -0.89
N LYS A 422 13.21 -27.10 0.23
CA LYS A 422 14.46 -27.66 0.73
C LYS A 422 14.22 -28.49 1.98
N GLN A 423 14.98 -29.56 2.13
CA GLN A 423 14.92 -30.41 3.31
C GLN A 423 16.18 -30.27 4.19
N ARG A 424 17.31 -29.90 3.58
CA ARG A 424 18.59 -29.77 4.29
C ARG A 424 19.11 -28.33 4.17
N PHE A 425 19.72 -27.84 5.24
CA PHE A 425 20.25 -26.46 5.27
C PHE A 425 21.36 -26.26 4.23
N LYS A 426 22.21 -27.23 3.98
CA LYS A 426 23.25 -27.18 2.93
C LYS A 426 22.67 -26.93 1.54
N GLU A 427 21.57 -27.62 1.19
CA GLU A 427 20.84 -27.37 -0.08
C GLU A 427 20.31 -25.96 -0.18
N ALA A 428 19.82 -25.43 0.95
CA ALA A 428 19.37 -24.05 1.05
C ALA A 428 20.52 -23.06 0.80
N VAL A 429 21.69 -23.31 1.40
CA VAL A 429 22.90 -22.47 1.22
C VAL A 429 23.32 -22.45 -0.26
N VAL A 430 23.44 -23.62 -0.90
CA VAL A 430 23.83 -23.73 -2.32
C VAL A 430 22.81 -23.02 -3.21
N SER A 431 21.52 -23.22 -2.95
CA SER A 431 20.45 -22.57 -3.71
C SER A 431 20.45 -21.06 -3.56
N ALA A 432 20.70 -20.54 -2.33
CA ALA A 432 20.82 -19.10 -2.08
C ALA A 432 21.99 -18.47 -2.85
N VAL A 433 23.13 -19.15 -2.86
CA VAL A 433 24.32 -18.73 -3.62
C VAL A 433 24.01 -18.71 -5.13
N ARG A 434 23.40 -19.75 -5.67
CA ARG A 434 22.97 -19.80 -7.07
C ARG A 434 22.01 -18.68 -7.41
N GLY A 435 21.02 -18.44 -6.56
CA GLY A 435 20.06 -17.35 -6.74
C GLY A 435 20.74 -15.99 -6.73
N ALA A 436 21.66 -15.73 -5.80
CA ALA A 436 22.40 -14.49 -5.75
C ALA A 436 23.29 -14.26 -7.00
N LEU A 437 23.93 -15.32 -7.50
CA LEU A 437 24.76 -15.26 -8.71
C LEU A 437 23.91 -15.08 -9.97
N SER A 438 22.85 -15.86 -10.15
CA SER A 438 22.01 -15.82 -11.37
C SER A 438 21.26 -14.49 -11.54
N GLU A 439 20.85 -13.88 -10.42
CA GLU A 439 20.18 -12.57 -10.42
C GLU A 439 21.16 -11.37 -10.39
N GLY A 440 22.47 -11.64 -10.36
CA GLY A 440 23.51 -10.59 -10.38
C GLY A 440 23.61 -9.79 -9.08
N TYR A 441 23.21 -10.34 -7.94
CA TYR A 441 23.38 -9.72 -6.62
C TYR A 441 24.76 -9.92 -6.04
N ALA A 442 25.46 -10.96 -6.46
CA ALA A 442 26.84 -11.25 -6.08
C ALA A 442 27.60 -11.82 -7.28
N SER A 443 28.92 -11.75 -7.20
CA SER A 443 29.87 -12.36 -8.14
C SER A 443 30.55 -13.57 -7.52
N GLU A 444 31.23 -14.38 -8.32
CA GLU A 444 32.04 -15.50 -7.80
C GLU A 444 33.12 -14.97 -6.82
N ASN A 445 33.21 -15.60 -5.65
CA ASN A 445 34.04 -15.23 -4.51
C ASN A 445 33.53 -14.08 -3.61
N ASP A 446 32.44 -13.42 -3.95
CA ASP A 446 31.76 -12.54 -2.99
C ASP A 446 31.20 -13.38 -1.82
N GLN A 447 30.77 -12.69 -0.77
CA GLN A 447 30.09 -13.30 0.38
C GLN A 447 28.65 -12.81 0.53
N ILE A 448 27.78 -13.70 0.96
CA ILE A 448 26.39 -13.37 1.30
C ILE A 448 26.05 -13.89 2.71
N VAL A 449 25.12 -13.20 3.37
CA VAL A 449 24.50 -13.72 4.59
C VAL A 449 23.26 -14.54 4.21
N ILE A 450 23.10 -15.68 4.85
CA ILE A 450 21.94 -16.56 4.65
C ILE A 450 21.24 -16.78 5.97
N THR A 451 19.93 -16.55 6.00
CA THR A 451 19.07 -16.80 7.15
C THR A 451 17.97 -17.81 6.82
N ALA A 452 17.66 -18.68 7.75
CA ALA A 452 16.62 -19.68 7.61
C ALA A 452 15.99 -20.08 8.95
N GLY A 453 14.81 -20.64 8.90
CA GLY A 453 14.21 -21.39 10.00
C GLY A 453 14.47 -22.89 9.82
N VAL A 454 15.06 -23.54 10.82
CA VAL A 454 15.27 -24.99 10.86
C VAL A 454 14.61 -25.55 12.12
N PRO A 455 13.77 -26.61 11.99
CA PRO A 455 13.40 -27.35 10.80
C PRO A 455 12.67 -26.52 9.75
N PHE A 456 12.89 -26.81 8.46
CA PHE A 456 12.18 -26.14 7.37
C PHE A 456 10.67 -26.40 7.46
N ASN A 457 9.89 -25.54 6.80
CA ASN A 457 8.42 -25.63 6.72
C ASN A 457 7.67 -25.40 8.05
N ILE A 458 8.34 -24.81 9.06
CA ILE A 458 7.69 -24.32 10.28
C ILE A 458 7.73 -22.79 10.25
N PRO A 459 6.61 -22.09 10.00
CA PRO A 459 6.59 -20.64 9.93
C PRO A 459 7.06 -19.97 11.22
N GLY A 460 7.81 -18.85 11.11
CA GLY A 460 8.24 -18.05 12.26
C GLY A 460 9.46 -18.59 13.02
N THR A 461 10.13 -19.62 12.54
CA THR A 461 11.28 -20.26 13.22
C THR A 461 12.64 -19.78 12.77
N THR A 462 12.79 -18.53 12.25
CA THR A 462 14.10 -18.00 11.86
C THR A 462 15.10 -18.10 13.02
N ASN A 463 16.04 -19.05 12.95
CA ASN A 463 16.95 -19.41 14.05
C ASN A 463 18.39 -19.69 13.60
N ILE A 464 18.67 -19.62 12.29
CA ILE A 464 20.02 -19.81 11.73
C ILE A 464 20.44 -18.59 10.93
N LEU A 465 21.71 -18.23 11.09
CA LEU A 465 22.45 -17.29 10.28
C LEU A 465 23.77 -17.92 9.86
N ARG A 466 24.12 -17.83 8.57
CA ARG A 466 25.39 -18.27 8.02
C ARG A 466 25.94 -17.25 7.03
N VAL A 467 27.21 -16.95 7.09
CA VAL A 467 27.97 -16.29 6.02
C VAL A 467 28.52 -17.38 5.10
N ALA A 468 28.29 -17.22 3.81
CA ALA A 468 28.76 -18.19 2.81
C ALA A 468 29.46 -17.49 1.63
N PRO A 469 30.57 -18.04 1.11
CA PRO A 469 31.17 -17.58 -0.12
C PRO A 469 30.29 -17.96 -1.32
N CYS A 470 30.25 -17.11 -2.34
CA CYS A 470 29.54 -17.35 -3.59
C CYS A 470 30.31 -18.33 -4.51
N ASN A 471 30.81 -19.41 -3.94
CA ASN A 471 31.54 -20.48 -4.62
C ASN A 471 31.11 -21.85 -4.08
N GLU A 472 30.40 -22.61 -4.90
CA GLU A 472 29.85 -23.92 -4.48
C GLU A 472 30.94 -24.92 -4.03
N ARG A 473 32.08 -24.92 -4.70
CA ARG A 473 33.19 -25.87 -4.33
C ARG A 473 33.69 -25.57 -2.93
N MET A 474 33.80 -24.28 -2.56
CA MET A 474 34.18 -23.91 -1.20
C MET A 474 33.10 -24.30 -0.18
N ILE A 475 31.82 -24.16 -0.51
CA ILE A 475 30.73 -24.60 0.38
C ILE A 475 30.83 -26.10 0.64
N TYR A 476 31.05 -26.93 -0.38
CA TYR A 476 31.18 -28.35 -0.23
C TYR A 476 32.46 -28.77 0.52
N SER A 477 33.54 -28.01 0.39
CA SER A 477 34.82 -28.30 1.11
C SER A 477 34.77 -27.85 2.58
N MET A 478 34.03 -26.79 2.91
CA MET A 478 33.89 -26.28 4.28
C MET A 478 32.89 -27.09 5.12
N ASP A 479 32.08 -27.89 4.49
CA ASP A 479 30.96 -28.62 5.12
C ASP A 479 30.90 -30.04 4.47
N PRO A 480 31.96 -30.85 4.66
CA PRO A 480 31.94 -32.25 4.19
C PRO A 480 30.93 -33.00 5.05
N GLU A 481 29.91 -33.58 4.43
CA GLU A 481 28.75 -34.34 4.92
C GLU A 481 28.50 -34.46 6.43
#